data_41134a03733b9c58c6130ac55cc8c860
#
_entry.id   41134a03733b9c58c6130ac55cc8c860
#
_cell.length_a   1.000
_cell.length_b   1.000
_cell.length_c   1.000
_cell.angle_alpha   90.00
_cell.angle_beta   90.00
_cell.angle_gamma   90.00
#
_symmetry.space_group_name_H-M   'P 1'
#
loop_
_entity.id
_entity.type
_entity.pdbx_description
1 polymer ?
#
loop_
_entity_poly.entity_id
_entity_poly.type
_entity_poly.pdbx_seq_one_letter_code
_entity_poly.pdbx_strand_id
1 'polypeptide(L)'
;MKSSTARRLRVLFYAYVAVTFCHLAYVVNREPFSFDAWNVAVYTDAKPATVSRFFSFWHQMYTTSNPRIGQPIAYLAYKLVGFAEIGTPLAFFAIVLAAFVIGVGRWPSRKNDRDLATLAIGIGLLWIAGPNLPAYMFCRAYATNYIWAIALQLWFVVPLRLRGADPIPTSTPALAGYFVLGVAAGMCNEHTGPTLVALTLAYALWSRRRGRSAPLVWIGLAGLFLGYAIIFFAPGQAQR
;
A
#
# COMPACT_ATOMS: atom_id res chain seq x y z
N MET A 1 21.65 -1.40 -35.36
CA MET A 1 22.29 -1.15 -34.03
C MET A 1 21.33 -0.74 -32.91
N LYS A 2 20.32 0.14 -33.15
CA LYS A 2 19.38 0.58 -32.09
C LYS A 2 18.57 -0.53 -31.39
N SER A 3 18.24 -1.65 -32.06
CA SER A 3 17.40 -2.72 -31.46
C SER A 3 18.14 -3.58 -30.41
N SER A 4 19.45 -3.80 -30.59
CA SER A 4 20.27 -4.60 -29.66
C SER A 4 20.46 -3.90 -28.31
N THR A 5 20.70 -2.59 -28.31
CA THR A 5 20.86 -1.80 -27.06
C THR A 5 19.56 -1.74 -26.27
N ALA A 6 18.43 -1.48 -26.93
CA ALA A 6 17.13 -1.45 -26.28
C ALA A 6 16.77 -2.82 -25.64
N ARG A 7 17.09 -3.93 -26.32
CA ARG A 7 16.90 -5.27 -25.76
C ARG A 7 17.76 -5.50 -24.51
N ARG A 8 19.03 -5.08 -24.54
CA ARG A 8 19.93 -5.20 -23.38
C ARG A 8 19.43 -4.40 -22.17
N LEU A 9 18.98 -3.16 -22.39
CA LEU A 9 18.42 -2.32 -21.31
C LEU A 9 17.20 -2.97 -20.64
N ARG A 10 16.30 -3.58 -21.41
CA ARG A 10 15.16 -4.30 -20.86
C ARG A 10 15.57 -5.51 -20.04
N VAL A 11 16.51 -6.30 -20.54
CA VAL A 11 17.04 -7.45 -19.79
C VAL A 11 17.66 -7.01 -18.47
N LEU A 12 18.48 -5.94 -18.50
CA LEU A 12 19.07 -5.37 -17.29
C LEU A 12 18.02 -4.85 -16.31
N PHE A 13 16.97 -4.18 -16.80
CA PHE A 13 15.87 -3.72 -15.94
C PHE A 13 15.16 -4.90 -15.25
N TYR A 14 14.78 -5.94 -15.98
CA TYR A 14 14.12 -7.09 -15.38
C TYR A 14 15.04 -7.86 -14.42
N ALA A 15 16.32 -7.98 -14.75
CA ALA A 15 17.30 -8.56 -13.83
C ALA A 15 17.43 -7.73 -12.55
N TYR A 16 17.49 -6.40 -12.66
CA TYR A 16 17.52 -5.50 -11.51
C TYR A 16 16.27 -5.65 -10.64
N VAL A 17 15.06 -5.69 -11.23
CA VAL A 17 13.81 -5.92 -10.51
C VAL A 17 13.83 -7.27 -9.79
N ALA A 18 14.24 -8.34 -10.48
CA ALA A 18 14.31 -9.68 -9.90
C ALA A 18 15.31 -9.76 -8.73
N VAL A 19 16.52 -9.20 -8.90
CA VAL A 19 17.54 -9.16 -7.85
C VAL A 19 17.04 -8.34 -6.65
N THR A 20 16.43 -7.18 -6.89
CA THR A 20 15.87 -6.36 -5.81
C THR A 20 14.75 -7.11 -5.08
N PHE A 21 13.84 -7.79 -5.80
CA PHE A 21 12.79 -8.59 -5.19
C PHE A 21 13.36 -9.69 -4.32
N CYS A 22 14.29 -10.49 -4.82
CA CYS A 22 14.92 -11.57 -4.08
C CYS A 22 15.69 -11.03 -2.85
N HIS A 23 16.39 -9.93 -2.99
CA HIS A 23 17.09 -9.28 -1.88
C HIS A 23 16.11 -8.85 -0.79
N LEU A 24 15.02 -8.16 -1.13
CA LEU A 24 13.99 -7.74 -0.18
C LEU A 24 13.35 -8.95 0.52
N ALA A 25 12.99 -9.98 -0.24
CA ALA A 25 12.42 -11.22 0.31
C ALA A 25 13.38 -11.89 1.29
N TYR A 26 14.67 -11.99 0.92
CA TYR A 26 15.72 -12.54 1.78
C TYR A 26 15.85 -11.75 3.09
N VAL A 27 15.86 -10.41 3.03
CA VAL A 27 16.05 -9.58 4.22
C VAL A 27 14.82 -9.64 5.12
N VAL A 28 13.60 -9.62 4.57
CA VAL A 28 12.36 -9.81 5.34
C VAL A 28 12.32 -11.16 6.05
N ASN A 29 12.87 -12.21 5.41
CA ASN A 29 12.99 -13.53 6.05
C ASN A 29 14.01 -13.55 7.19
N ARG A 30 14.97 -12.63 7.21
CA ARG A 30 16.00 -12.50 8.25
C ARG A 30 15.66 -11.45 9.31
N GLU A 31 14.39 -11.14 9.46
CA GLU A 31 13.91 -10.17 10.42
C GLU A 31 14.57 -10.35 11.81
N PRO A 32 15.29 -9.32 12.29
CA PRO A 32 15.75 -9.35 13.69
C PRO A 32 14.53 -9.22 14.59
N PHE A 33 14.44 -10.01 15.63
CA PHE A 33 13.41 -9.85 16.66
C PHE A 33 13.53 -8.48 17.31
N SER A 34 12.76 -7.53 16.83
CA SER A 34 12.56 -6.23 17.45
C SER A 34 11.46 -6.30 18.51
N PHE A 35 11.36 -5.28 19.36
CA PHE A 35 10.36 -5.22 20.42
C PHE A 35 8.93 -5.40 19.90
N ASP A 36 8.56 -4.73 18.81
CA ASP A 36 7.21 -4.83 18.22
C ASP A 36 6.98 -6.17 17.52
N ALA A 37 7.99 -6.73 16.85
CA ALA A 37 7.94 -8.06 16.29
C ALA A 37 7.69 -9.11 17.36
N TRP A 38 8.37 -8.98 18.50
CA TRP A 38 8.19 -9.83 19.66
C TRP A 38 6.77 -9.74 20.22
N ASN A 39 6.26 -8.53 20.41
CA ASN A 39 4.90 -8.32 20.90
C ASN A 39 3.86 -9.00 19.99
N VAL A 40 3.93 -8.77 18.66
CA VAL A 40 3.00 -9.42 17.72
C VAL A 40 3.18 -10.93 17.73
N ALA A 41 4.41 -11.44 17.79
CA ALA A 41 4.68 -12.89 17.86
C ALA A 41 4.11 -13.52 19.11
N VAL A 42 4.25 -12.88 20.29
CA VAL A 42 3.65 -13.34 21.55
C VAL A 42 2.14 -13.32 21.50
N TYR A 43 1.53 -12.24 21.00
CA TYR A 43 0.06 -12.17 20.86
C TYR A 43 -0.50 -13.17 19.87
N THR A 44 0.27 -13.53 18.84
CA THR A 44 -0.18 -14.54 17.88
C THR A 44 0.00 -15.97 18.37
N ASP A 45 0.77 -16.20 19.40
CA ASP A 45 1.17 -17.48 20.03
C ASP A 45 1.68 -18.58 19.03
N ALA A 46 2.10 -19.71 19.56
CA ALA A 46 2.58 -20.83 18.72
C ALA A 46 1.47 -21.63 18.01
N LYS A 47 0.21 -21.26 18.19
CA LYS A 47 -0.93 -22.00 17.65
C LYS A 47 -1.16 -21.70 16.15
N PRO A 48 -1.69 -22.65 15.36
CA PRO A 48 -1.90 -22.45 13.93
C PRO A 48 -2.90 -21.33 13.61
N ALA A 49 -2.74 -20.70 12.46
CA ALA A 49 -3.68 -19.70 11.98
C ALA A 49 -5.06 -20.33 11.74
N THR A 50 -6.10 -19.68 12.29
CA THR A 50 -7.49 -19.96 11.99
C THR A 50 -8.25 -18.66 11.78
N VAL A 51 -9.36 -18.73 11.05
CA VAL A 51 -10.22 -17.56 10.80
C VAL A 51 -10.69 -16.93 12.12
N SER A 52 -11.11 -17.73 13.08
CA SER A 52 -11.55 -17.26 14.41
C SER A 52 -10.43 -16.49 15.13
N ARG A 53 -9.20 -17.01 15.14
CA ARG A 53 -8.06 -16.34 15.77
C ARG A 53 -7.65 -15.07 15.06
N PHE A 54 -7.74 -15.04 13.74
CA PHE A 54 -7.52 -13.83 12.97
C PHE A 54 -8.46 -12.70 13.40
N PHE A 55 -9.75 -12.98 13.47
CA PHE A 55 -10.74 -11.99 13.91
C PHE A 55 -10.62 -11.65 15.40
N SER A 56 -10.29 -12.62 16.25
CA SER A 56 -10.04 -12.38 17.69
C SER A 56 -8.84 -11.45 17.88
N PHE A 57 -7.72 -11.68 17.17
CA PHE A 57 -6.56 -10.81 17.20
C PHE A 57 -6.88 -9.40 16.71
N TRP A 58 -7.58 -9.28 15.57
CA TRP A 58 -7.98 -7.98 15.03
C TRP A 58 -8.90 -7.23 16.00
N HIS A 59 -9.89 -7.90 16.57
CA HIS A 59 -10.76 -7.32 17.59
C HIS A 59 -9.99 -6.83 18.81
N GLN A 60 -9.05 -7.63 19.32
CA GLN A 60 -8.19 -7.24 20.42
C GLN A 60 -7.37 -5.98 20.07
N MET A 61 -6.69 -5.95 18.92
CA MET A 61 -5.92 -4.79 18.49
C MET A 61 -6.81 -3.55 18.34
N TYR A 62 -7.99 -3.71 17.79
CA TYR A 62 -8.97 -2.63 17.60
C TYR A 62 -9.44 -2.03 18.94
N THR A 63 -9.66 -2.88 19.95
CA THR A 63 -10.23 -2.45 21.24
C THR A 63 -9.19 -1.98 22.24
N THR A 64 -7.95 -2.49 22.17
CA THR A 64 -6.96 -2.26 23.26
C THR A 64 -5.69 -1.54 22.84
N SER A 65 -5.38 -1.45 21.53
CA SER A 65 -4.06 -0.97 21.12
C SER A 65 -4.06 -0.22 19.78
N ASN A 66 -3.96 -0.94 18.67
CA ASN A 66 -3.72 -0.37 17.34
C ASN A 66 -4.81 -0.80 16.35
N PRO A 67 -5.78 0.07 16.04
CA PRO A 67 -6.91 -0.27 15.17
C PRO A 67 -6.58 -0.31 13.67
N ARG A 68 -5.35 -0.01 13.26
CA ARG A 68 -4.94 0.07 11.85
C ARG A 68 -5.13 -1.25 11.13
N ILE A 69 -5.43 -1.18 9.83
CA ILE A 69 -5.53 -2.37 8.96
C ILE A 69 -4.22 -3.15 8.86
N GLY A 70 -3.08 -2.52 9.13
CA GLY A 70 -1.78 -3.18 9.18
C GLY A 70 -1.69 -4.28 10.24
N GLN A 71 -2.49 -4.23 11.32
CA GLN A 71 -2.44 -5.24 12.38
C GLN A 71 -2.95 -6.61 11.94
N PRO A 72 -4.15 -6.76 11.34
CA PRO A 72 -4.56 -8.05 10.78
C PRO A 72 -3.62 -8.54 9.67
N ILE A 73 -3.04 -7.64 8.88
CA ILE A 73 -2.01 -8.03 7.89
C ILE A 73 -0.74 -8.53 8.59
N ALA A 74 -0.33 -7.90 9.70
CA ALA A 74 0.80 -8.37 10.50
C ALA A 74 0.55 -9.78 11.07
N TYR A 75 -0.67 -10.05 11.53
CA TYR A 75 -1.04 -11.42 11.94
C TYR A 75 -0.76 -12.44 10.83
N LEU A 76 -1.20 -12.16 9.61
CA LEU A 76 -0.95 -13.03 8.45
C LEU A 76 0.56 -13.13 8.15
N ALA A 77 1.30 -12.04 8.28
CA ALA A 77 2.73 -11.98 8.04
C ALA A 77 3.55 -12.87 9.02
N TYR A 78 3.05 -13.07 10.24
CA TYR A 78 3.69 -13.96 11.22
C TYR A 78 3.17 -15.41 11.18
N LYS A 79 1.97 -15.62 10.65
CA LYS A 79 1.32 -16.95 10.67
C LYS A 79 1.43 -17.72 9.36
N LEU A 80 1.54 -17.04 8.25
CA LEU A 80 1.60 -17.67 6.93
C LEU A 80 3.02 -17.61 6.37
N VAL A 81 3.60 -18.78 6.17
CA VAL A 81 4.94 -18.92 5.58
C VAL A 81 4.97 -18.25 4.20
N GLY A 82 5.97 -17.41 3.95
CA GLY A 82 6.16 -16.74 2.67
C GLY A 82 5.27 -15.51 2.47
N PHE A 83 4.28 -15.24 3.33
CA PHE A 83 3.36 -14.11 3.16
C PHE A 83 4.09 -12.76 3.23
N ALA A 84 4.93 -12.55 4.24
CA ALA A 84 5.70 -11.32 4.38
C ALA A 84 6.81 -11.22 3.34
N GLU A 85 7.50 -12.32 3.09
CA GLU A 85 8.63 -12.44 2.16
C GLU A 85 8.24 -12.12 0.71
N ILE A 86 7.00 -12.41 0.34
CA ILE A 86 6.46 -12.08 -0.99
C ILE A 86 5.72 -10.74 -0.95
N GLY A 87 4.88 -10.55 0.05
CA GLY A 87 3.97 -9.40 0.13
C GLY A 87 4.69 -8.07 0.33
N THR A 88 5.73 -8.02 1.17
CA THR A 88 6.46 -6.76 1.42
C THR A 88 7.24 -6.27 0.19
N PRO A 89 8.00 -7.12 -0.55
CA PRO A 89 8.54 -6.73 -1.85
C PRO A 89 7.47 -6.29 -2.86
N LEU A 90 6.34 -6.98 -2.93
CA LEU A 90 5.24 -6.58 -3.82
C LEU A 90 4.70 -5.20 -3.45
N ALA A 91 4.50 -4.91 -2.16
CA ALA A 91 4.07 -3.60 -1.68
C ALA A 91 5.09 -2.51 -2.02
N PHE A 92 6.40 -2.79 -1.89
CA PHE A 92 7.46 -1.87 -2.30
C PHE A 92 7.39 -1.52 -3.80
N PHE A 93 7.27 -2.53 -4.67
CA PHE A 93 7.12 -2.28 -6.12
C PHE A 93 5.78 -1.62 -6.46
N ALA A 94 4.72 -1.92 -5.71
CA ALA A 94 3.44 -1.25 -5.85
C ALA A 94 3.54 0.25 -5.55
N ILE A 95 4.32 0.66 -4.54
CA ILE A 95 4.61 2.08 -4.25
C ILE A 95 5.30 2.75 -5.45
N VAL A 96 6.37 2.14 -5.98
CA VAL A 96 7.11 2.68 -7.13
C VAL A 96 6.21 2.83 -8.36
N LEU A 97 5.40 1.80 -8.64
CA LEU A 97 4.47 1.81 -9.77
C LEU A 97 3.38 2.88 -9.60
N ALA A 98 2.79 2.98 -8.41
CA ALA A 98 1.79 3.99 -8.12
C ALA A 98 2.37 5.41 -8.21
N ALA A 99 3.57 5.65 -7.66
CA ALA A 99 4.27 6.92 -7.77
C ALA A 99 4.55 7.30 -9.23
N PHE A 100 4.97 6.33 -10.07
CA PHE A 100 5.12 6.55 -11.51
C PHE A 100 3.79 6.98 -12.15
N VAL A 101 2.70 6.22 -11.91
CA VAL A 101 1.40 6.50 -12.51
C VAL A 101 0.87 7.87 -12.06
N ILE A 102 1.01 8.20 -10.78
CA ILE A 102 0.60 9.49 -10.21
C ILE A 102 1.40 10.64 -10.84
N GLY A 103 2.71 10.49 -10.94
CA GLY A 103 3.60 11.51 -11.51
C GLY A 103 3.40 11.71 -13.01
N VAL A 104 3.38 10.62 -13.78
CA VAL A 104 3.32 10.64 -15.25
C VAL A 104 1.89 10.74 -15.77
N GLY A 105 0.89 10.26 -15.04
CA GLY A 105 -0.53 10.28 -15.43
C GLY A 105 -0.94 9.19 -16.42
N ARG A 106 -0.13 8.16 -16.59
CA ARG A 106 -0.42 6.98 -17.43
C ARG A 106 0.34 5.75 -16.93
N TRP A 107 -0.04 4.58 -17.40
CA TRP A 107 0.69 3.35 -17.14
C TRP A 107 2.06 3.33 -17.83
N PRO A 108 3.09 2.72 -17.22
CA PRO A 108 4.39 2.55 -17.86
C PRO A 108 4.32 1.59 -19.04
N SER A 109 5.02 1.90 -20.11
CA SER A 109 5.11 1.05 -21.30
C SER A 109 6.39 0.21 -21.28
N ARG A 110 6.26 -1.10 -21.42
CA ARG A 110 7.39 -2.03 -21.56
C ARG A 110 8.27 -1.76 -22.79
N LYS A 111 7.73 -1.02 -23.77
CA LYS A 111 8.44 -0.65 -25.00
C LYS A 111 9.14 0.70 -24.89
N ASN A 112 8.88 1.46 -23.83
CA ASN A 112 9.46 2.78 -23.62
C ASN A 112 10.62 2.69 -22.62
N ASP A 113 11.84 2.81 -23.12
CA ASP A 113 13.05 2.70 -22.32
C ASP A 113 13.16 3.82 -21.26
N ARG A 114 12.54 5.00 -21.49
CA ARG A 114 12.47 6.08 -20.48
C ARG A 114 11.59 5.67 -19.30
N ASP A 115 10.45 4.98 -19.54
CA ASP A 115 9.58 4.50 -18.48
C ASP A 115 10.31 3.49 -17.60
N LEU A 116 11.04 2.56 -18.23
CA LEU A 116 11.82 1.56 -17.50
C LEU A 116 12.95 2.20 -16.68
N ALA A 117 13.63 3.20 -17.25
CA ALA A 117 14.65 3.97 -16.54
C ALA A 117 14.06 4.73 -15.35
N THR A 118 12.90 5.38 -15.53
CA THR A 118 12.20 6.09 -14.45
C THR A 118 11.80 5.14 -13.32
N LEU A 119 11.28 3.95 -13.64
CA LEU A 119 10.97 2.94 -12.64
C LEU A 119 12.24 2.45 -11.92
N ALA A 120 13.32 2.19 -12.64
CA ALA A 120 14.59 1.78 -12.03
C ALA A 120 15.16 2.84 -11.09
N ILE A 121 15.11 4.12 -11.49
CA ILE A 121 15.48 5.25 -10.63
C ILE A 121 14.57 5.33 -9.42
N GLY A 122 13.24 5.17 -9.60
CA GLY A 122 12.27 5.16 -8.51
C GLY A 122 12.54 4.08 -7.47
N ILE A 123 12.89 2.87 -7.90
CA ILE A 123 13.32 1.76 -7.03
C ILE A 123 14.56 2.17 -6.23
N GLY A 124 15.59 2.68 -6.89
CA GLY A 124 16.82 3.11 -6.23
C GLY A 124 16.61 4.28 -5.27
N LEU A 125 15.84 5.30 -5.67
CA LEU A 125 15.54 6.46 -4.82
C LEU A 125 14.74 6.07 -3.58
N LEU A 126 13.71 5.23 -3.73
CA LEU A 126 12.93 4.76 -2.59
C LEU A 126 13.80 3.99 -1.61
N TRP A 127 14.78 3.21 -2.11
CA TRP A 127 15.72 2.48 -1.28
C TRP A 127 16.71 3.37 -0.53
N ILE A 128 17.23 4.41 -1.19
CA ILE A 128 18.29 5.28 -0.64
C ILE A 128 17.71 6.43 0.19
N ALA A 129 16.63 7.06 -0.29
CA ALA A 129 16.10 8.28 0.29
C ALA A 129 15.07 8.07 1.39
N GLY A 130 14.57 6.85 1.56
CA GLY A 130 13.61 6.54 2.62
C GLY A 130 14.29 6.57 4.01
N PRO A 131 14.08 7.60 4.86
CA PRO A 131 14.65 7.61 6.20
C PRO A 131 14.12 6.40 6.97
N ASN A 132 15.02 5.62 7.56
CA ASN A 132 14.71 4.39 8.29
C ASN A 132 13.94 3.32 7.46
N LEU A 133 13.95 3.43 6.11
CA LEU A 133 13.28 2.45 5.25
C LEU A 133 13.67 0.99 5.59
N PRO A 134 14.95 0.67 5.89
CA PRO A 134 15.31 -0.68 6.32
C PRO A 134 14.52 -1.15 7.55
N ALA A 135 14.35 -0.33 8.57
CA ALA A 135 13.58 -0.69 9.75
C ALA A 135 12.11 -0.98 9.41
N TYR A 136 11.51 -0.15 8.55
CA TYR A 136 10.11 -0.33 8.12
C TYR A 136 9.92 -1.52 7.17
N MET A 137 10.95 -1.88 6.40
CA MET A 137 10.90 -3.02 5.47
C MET A 137 11.18 -4.35 6.16
N PHE A 138 12.08 -4.36 7.14
CA PHE A 138 12.62 -5.60 7.70
C PHE A 138 11.85 -6.09 8.92
N CYS A 139 11.11 -5.24 9.60
CA CYS A 139 10.20 -5.63 10.66
C CYS A 139 8.79 -5.85 10.07
N ARG A 140 8.28 -7.08 10.12
CA ARG A 140 6.96 -7.45 9.56
C ARG A 140 5.84 -6.59 10.14
N ALA A 141 5.89 -6.30 11.44
CA ALA A 141 4.91 -5.45 12.10
C ALA A 141 4.94 -4.01 11.56
N TYR A 142 6.12 -3.46 11.27
CA TYR A 142 6.25 -2.13 10.68
C TYR A 142 5.95 -2.15 9.18
N ALA A 143 6.43 -3.15 8.44
CA ALA A 143 6.17 -3.25 7.01
C ALA A 143 4.67 -3.21 6.70
N THR A 144 3.87 -3.97 7.46
CA THR A 144 2.41 -4.01 7.27
C THR A 144 1.72 -2.70 7.66
N ASN A 145 2.21 -2.00 8.68
CA ASN A 145 1.63 -0.74 9.13
C ASN A 145 2.10 0.49 8.34
N TYR A 146 3.24 0.42 7.63
CA TYR A 146 3.79 1.57 6.91
C TYR A 146 3.95 1.30 5.41
N ILE A 147 4.67 0.26 4.99
CA ILE A 147 4.91 0.00 3.56
C ILE A 147 3.62 -0.40 2.84
N TRP A 148 2.87 -1.34 3.40
CA TRP A 148 1.59 -1.74 2.84
C TRP A 148 0.56 -0.61 2.92
N ALA A 149 0.58 0.17 4.01
CA ALA A 149 -0.30 1.33 4.16
C ALA A 149 -0.03 2.39 3.09
N ILE A 150 1.24 2.76 2.85
CA ILE A 150 1.61 3.70 1.79
C ILE A 150 1.20 3.14 0.42
N ALA A 151 1.42 1.84 0.16
CA ALA A 151 0.98 1.22 -1.08
C ALA A 151 -0.54 1.37 -1.27
N LEU A 152 -1.35 1.01 -0.27
CA LEU A 152 -2.81 1.12 -0.33
C LEU A 152 -3.27 2.58 -0.57
N GLN A 153 -2.69 3.54 0.14
CA GLN A 153 -3.03 4.95 0.00
C GLN A 153 -2.66 5.51 -1.38
N LEU A 154 -1.49 5.17 -1.91
CA LEU A 154 -1.10 5.57 -3.26
C LEU A 154 -1.98 4.92 -4.33
N TRP A 155 -2.30 3.63 -4.17
CA TRP A 155 -3.21 2.94 -5.08
C TRP A 155 -4.64 3.47 -5.04
N PHE A 156 -5.08 4.01 -3.91
CA PHE A 156 -6.33 4.77 -3.85
C PHE A 156 -6.28 6.05 -4.72
N VAL A 157 -5.13 6.72 -4.81
CA VAL A 157 -4.97 7.93 -5.63
C VAL A 157 -4.85 7.62 -7.13
N VAL A 158 -4.31 6.47 -7.51
CA VAL A 158 -4.08 6.09 -8.93
C VAL A 158 -5.33 6.24 -9.82
N PRO A 159 -6.52 5.71 -9.48
CA PRO A 159 -7.72 5.89 -10.30
C PRO A 159 -8.14 7.36 -10.45
N LEU A 160 -7.96 8.18 -9.41
CA LEU A 160 -8.26 9.61 -9.46
C LEU A 160 -7.34 10.34 -10.45
N ARG A 161 -6.07 9.95 -10.49
CA ARG A 161 -5.06 10.53 -11.39
C ARG A 161 -5.28 10.13 -12.85
N LEU A 162 -5.56 8.85 -13.11
CA LEU A 162 -5.80 8.33 -14.45
C LEU A 162 -7.09 8.87 -15.07
N ARG A 163 -8.09 9.17 -14.24
CA ARG A 163 -9.37 9.68 -14.68
C ARG A 163 -9.29 11.07 -15.34
N GLY A 164 -8.27 11.84 -15.08
CA GLY A 164 -8.07 13.13 -15.77
C GLY A 164 -7.90 12.98 -17.29
N ALA A 165 -7.63 11.75 -17.78
CA ALA A 165 -7.39 11.46 -19.19
C ALA A 165 -8.59 10.78 -19.88
N ASP A 166 -9.27 9.80 -19.19
CA ASP A 166 -10.34 8.99 -19.78
C ASP A 166 -11.47 8.68 -18.79
N PRO A 167 -12.73 8.46 -19.26
CA PRO A 167 -13.81 8.01 -18.39
C PRO A 167 -13.53 6.59 -17.88
N ILE A 168 -13.29 6.46 -16.58
CA ILE A 168 -13.15 5.15 -15.93
C ILE A 168 -14.51 4.45 -15.95
N PRO A 169 -14.56 3.14 -16.27
CA PRO A 169 -15.79 2.37 -16.22
C PRO A 169 -16.47 2.50 -14.85
N THR A 170 -17.74 2.89 -14.86
CA THR A 170 -18.56 3.01 -13.64
C THR A 170 -19.37 1.74 -13.39
N SER A 171 -18.83 0.57 -13.72
CA SER A 171 -19.50 -0.68 -13.40
C SER A 171 -19.63 -0.86 -11.88
N THR A 172 -20.74 -1.45 -11.44
CA THR A 172 -20.99 -1.67 -10.01
C THR A 172 -19.84 -2.39 -9.29
N PRO A 173 -19.22 -3.44 -9.86
CA PRO A 173 -18.05 -4.08 -9.24
C PRO A 173 -16.85 -3.15 -9.09
N ALA A 174 -16.59 -2.27 -10.07
CA ALA A 174 -15.49 -1.31 -9.98
C ALA A 174 -15.73 -0.26 -8.89
N LEU A 175 -16.97 0.21 -8.76
CA LEU A 175 -17.37 1.14 -7.69
C LEU A 175 -17.25 0.48 -6.32
N ALA A 176 -17.74 -0.76 -6.17
CA ALA A 176 -17.62 -1.53 -4.94
C ALA A 176 -16.15 -1.79 -4.57
N GLY A 177 -15.34 -2.20 -5.52
CA GLY A 177 -13.90 -2.40 -5.33
C GLY A 177 -13.19 -1.11 -4.91
N TYR A 178 -13.55 0.02 -5.50
CA TYR A 178 -12.94 1.30 -5.15
C TYR A 178 -13.42 1.81 -3.78
N PHE A 179 -14.68 1.54 -3.39
CA PHE A 179 -15.15 1.77 -2.04
C PHE A 179 -14.35 0.99 -1.01
N VAL A 180 -14.16 -0.32 -1.22
CA VAL A 180 -13.37 -1.19 -0.35
C VAL A 180 -11.92 -0.72 -0.25
N LEU A 181 -11.31 -0.33 -1.39
CA LEU A 181 -9.97 0.26 -1.40
C LEU A 181 -9.93 1.57 -0.61
N GLY A 182 -10.97 2.40 -0.70
CA GLY A 182 -11.13 3.60 0.10
C GLY A 182 -11.17 3.30 1.60
N VAL A 183 -11.99 2.33 2.03
CA VAL A 183 -12.04 1.88 3.43
C VAL A 183 -10.66 1.40 3.90
N ALA A 184 -9.99 0.56 3.12
CA ALA A 184 -8.67 0.06 3.45
C ALA A 184 -7.64 1.20 3.56
N ALA A 185 -7.63 2.15 2.62
CA ALA A 185 -6.74 3.32 2.64
C ALA A 185 -7.01 4.25 3.83
N GLY A 186 -8.28 4.42 4.21
CA GLY A 186 -8.69 5.20 5.39
C GLY A 186 -8.27 4.56 6.70
N MET A 187 -8.26 3.22 6.76
CA MET A 187 -7.84 2.46 7.93
C MET A 187 -6.31 2.31 8.07
N CYS A 188 -5.51 2.89 7.18
CA CYS A 188 -4.06 2.71 7.20
C CYS A 188 -3.38 3.45 8.35
N ASN A 189 -3.67 4.75 8.52
CA ASN A 189 -2.93 5.57 9.47
C ASN A 189 -3.74 6.81 9.88
N GLU A 190 -3.79 7.08 11.18
CA GLU A 190 -4.50 8.22 11.77
C GLU A 190 -3.91 9.58 11.37
N HIS A 191 -2.63 9.64 11.07
CA HIS A 191 -1.97 10.91 10.69
C HIS A 191 -2.17 11.27 9.23
N THR A 192 -2.15 10.29 8.33
CA THR A 192 -2.30 10.52 6.89
C THR A 192 -3.77 10.49 6.43
N GLY A 193 -4.64 9.84 7.19
CA GLY A 193 -6.07 9.73 6.89
C GLY A 193 -6.76 11.08 6.67
N PRO A 194 -6.68 12.04 7.61
CA PRO A 194 -7.32 13.36 7.46
C PRO A 194 -6.83 14.10 6.22
N THR A 195 -5.52 14.07 5.96
CA THR A 195 -4.92 14.72 4.78
C THR A 195 -5.47 14.11 3.50
N LEU A 196 -5.54 12.79 3.41
CA LEU A 196 -6.03 12.11 2.23
C LEU A 196 -7.53 12.36 2.02
N VAL A 197 -8.34 12.40 3.10
CA VAL A 197 -9.76 12.78 3.06
C VAL A 197 -9.91 14.21 2.55
N ALA A 198 -9.16 15.17 3.11
CA ALA A 198 -9.23 16.58 2.72
C ALA A 198 -8.84 16.79 1.25
N LEU A 199 -7.74 16.17 0.79
CA LEU A 199 -7.32 16.28 -0.61
C LEU A 199 -8.31 15.63 -1.56
N THR A 200 -8.88 14.48 -1.21
CA THR A 200 -9.88 13.80 -2.04
C THR A 200 -11.18 14.60 -2.10
N LEU A 201 -11.61 15.20 -1.00
CA LEU A 201 -12.77 16.10 -0.95
C LEU A 201 -12.53 17.36 -1.82
N ALA A 202 -11.37 18.00 -1.68
CA ALA A 202 -11.00 19.15 -2.49
C ALA A 202 -11.02 18.81 -4.00
N TYR A 203 -10.48 17.64 -4.36
CA TYR A 203 -10.53 17.14 -5.73
C TYR A 203 -11.96 16.86 -6.21
N ALA A 204 -12.82 16.27 -5.37
CA ALA A 204 -14.22 16.01 -5.68
C ALA A 204 -14.99 17.31 -5.96
N LEU A 205 -14.83 18.30 -5.10
CA LEU A 205 -15.46 19.62 -5.25
C LEU A 205 -14.96 20.38 -6.49
N TRP A 206 -13.65 20.37 -6.71
CA TRP A 206 -13.04 20.97 -7.90
C TRP A 206 -13.52 20.28 -9.19
N SER A 207 -13.56 18.95 -9.22
CA SER A 207 -14.05 18.16 -10.35
C SER A 207 -15.52 18.44 -10.64
N ARG A 208 -16.36 18.56 -9.59
CA ARG A 208 -17.77 18.93 -9.70
C ARG A 208 -17.97 20.33 -10.31
N ARG A 209 -17.19 21.31 -9.86
CA ARG A 209 -17.25 22.69 -10.41
C ARG A 209 -16.90 22.76 -11.88
N ARG A 210 -16.08 21.82 -12.38
CA ARG A 210 -15.72 21.70 -13.80
C ARG A 210 -16.65 20.80 -14.63
N GLY A 211 -17.80 20.42 -14.07
CA GLY A 211 -18.75 19.51 -14.76
C GLY A 211 -18.25 18.07 -14.92
N ARG A 212 -17.15 17.70 -14.25
CA ARG A 212 -16.52 16.38 -14.33
C ARG A 212 -16.83 15.48 -13.13
N SER A 213 -17.94 15.75 -12.43
CA SER A 213 -18.33 14.93 -11.28
C SER A 213 -18.59 13.50 -11.70
N ALA A 214 -18.00 12.55 -11.01
CA ALA A 214 -18.22 11.14 -11.25
C ALA A 214 -18.47 10.39 -9.96
N PRO A 215 -19.37 9.40 -10.00
CA PRO A 215 -19.71 8.56 -8.86
C PRO A 215 -18.49 7.94 -8.18
N LEU A 216 -17.49 7.53 -8.96
CA LEU A 216 -16.26 6.92 -8.45
C LEU A 216 -15.59 7.77 -7.36
N VAL A 217 -15.46 9.09 -7.57
CA VAL A 217 -14.76 9.98 -6.60
C VAL A 217 -15.51 10.03 -5.28
N TRP A 218 -16.84 10.16 -5.34
CA TRP A 218 -17.69 10.25 -4.14
C TRP A 218 -17.77 8.92 -3.39
N ILE A 219 -17.83 7.81 -4.12
CA ILE A 219 -17.83 6.46 -3.51
C ILE A 219 -16.46 6.17 -2.87
N GLY A 220 -15.37 6.50 -3.54
CA GLY A 220 -14.03 6.39 -2.95
C GLY A 220 -13.87 7.27 -1.71
N LEU A 221 -14.35 8.53 -1.75
CA LEU A 221 -14.33 9.44 -0.61
C LEU A 221 -15.17 8.90 0.56
N ALA A 222 -16.36 8.35 0.29
CA ALA A 222 -17.19 7.72 1.30
C ALA A 222 -16.50 6.52 1.97
N GLY A 223 -15.87 5.66 1.17
CA GLY A 223 -15.07 4.54 1.69
C GLY A 223 -13.90 5.03 2.55
N LEU A 224 -13.14 6.03 2.05
CA LEU A 224 -12.01 6.61 2.76
C LEU A 224 -12.42 7.24 4.09
N PHE A 225 -13.51 7.99 4.11
CA PHE A 225 -14.06 8.59 5.32
C PHE A 225 -14.52 7.53 6.32
N LEU A 226 -15.24 6.50 5.85
CA LEU A 226 -15.66 5.38 6.69
C LEU A 226 -14.45 4.66 7.31
N GLY A 227 -13.43 4.35 6.51
CA GLY A 227 -12.21 3.70 7.01
C GLY A 227 -11.49 4.54 8.04
N TYR A 228 -11.37 5.85 7.81
CA TYR A 228 -10.79 6.77 8.77
C TYR A 228 -11.63 6.87 10.05
N ALA A 229 -12.96 6.96 9.94
CA ALA A 229 -13.86 6.99 11.10
C ALA A 229 -13.73 5.72 11.95
N ILE A 230 -13.60 4.55 11.31
CA ILE A 230 -13.39 3.27 12.02
C ILE A 230 -12.16 3.34 12.93
N ILE A 231 -11.02 3.85 12.46
CA ILE A 231 -9.82 3.93 13.31
C ILE A 231 -9.88 5.09 14.30
N PHE A 232 -10.49 6.22 13.92
CA PHE A 232 -10.58 7.40 14.77
C PHE A 232 -11.43 7.16 16.02
N PHE A 233 -12.57 6.47 15.86
CA PHE A 233 -13.47 6.14 16.96
C PHE A 233 -13.16 4.78 17.60
N ALA A 234 -12.05 4.14 17.27
CA ALA A 234 -11.68 2.87 17.87
C ALA A 234 -11.38 3.02 19.37
N PRO A 235 -11.89 2.15 20.24
CA PRO A 235 -11.61 2.20 21.68
C PRO A 235 -10.10 2.16 22.01
N GLY A 236 -9.31 1.44 21.22
CA GLY A 236 -7.86 1.37 21.36
C GLY A 236 -7.13 2.69 21.14
N GLN A 237 -7.74 3.68 20.46
CA GLN A 237 -7.16 5.03 20.34
C GLN A 237 -7.21 5.81 21.65
N ALA A 238 -8.25 5.64 22.45
CA ALA A 238 -8.40 6.31 23.74
C ALA A 238 -7.42 5.81 24.81
N GLN A 239 -6.75 4.68 24.55
CA GLN A 239 -5.79 4.07 25.47
C GLN A 239 -4.33 4.43 25.14
N ARG A 240 -4.10 5.23 24.11
CA ARG A 240 -2.78 5.74 23.67
C ARG A 240 -2.56 7.16 24.15
#